data_c028e0ea3172c2840cd72631f3ec50e9
#
_entry.id   c028e0ea3172c2840cd72631f3ec50e9
#
_cell.length_a   1.000
_cell.length_b   1.000
_cell.length_c   1.000
_cell.angle_alpha   90.00
_cell.angle_beta   90.00
_cell.angle_gamma   90.00
#
_symmetry.space_group_name_H-M   'P 1'
#
loop_
_entity.id
_entity.type
_entity.pdbx_description
1 polymer ?
#
loop_
_entity_poly.entity_id
_entity_poly.type
_entity_poly.pdbx_seq_one_letter_code
_entity_poly.pdbx_strand_id
1 'polypeptide(L)'
;SEKMSLRSAGLLTIADDLVIKDAGTIGSASDTDAISISSGGVVNISATTASTNATSGALTVAGGAGVAADLSVGDDLRLISDGAILSFGADGDITVTHSADTGLATNGTFTGTSLIATTSFLPDANGGADIGTTSLGFGDVFIADDKKIQFGNDQDATIEYDEDGTDKLSIAGAQVVFGKSVLGSTQTANATGNTALDFATYQNFLLTATGNVTLTNPSTETVGQSGFIVIKQDGTGSRTLSIGTQYVTVGDAAYTLSTAANAIDLIPYVVQADGVILLGNPSLAFA
;
A
#
# COMPACT_ATOMS: atom_id res chain seq x y z
N SER A 1 29.73 37.19 -64.18
CA SER A 1 28.97 36.12 -63.54
C SER A 1 27.51 36.29 -63.88
N GLU A 2 26.95 35.41 -64.72
CA GLU A 2 25.52 35.40 -65.04
C GLU A 2 24.73 35.06 -63.82
N LYS A 3 23.97 36.00 -63.34
CA LYS A 3 22.87 35.75 -62.39
C LYS A 3 21.67 35.48 -63.26
N MET A 4 21.14 34.23 -63.23
CA MET A 4 19.88 33.91 -63.87
C MET A 4 18.78 34.70 -63.15
N SER A 5 18.07 35.56 -63.91
CA SER A 5 16.92 36.29 -63.42
C SER A 5 15.71 36.01 -64.31
N LEU A 6 14.71 35.30 -63.78
CA LEU A 6 13.42 35.13 -64.47
C LEU A 6 12.57 36.35 -64.17
N ARG A 7 12.24 37.14 -65.19
CA ARG A 7 11.32 38.27 -65.12
C ARG A 7 9.95 37.84 -65.63
N SER A 8 8.92 38.21 -64.92
CA SER A 8 7.51 37.84 -65.14
C SER A 8 7.11 36.54 -64.44
N ALA A 9 5.82 36.34 -64.14
CA ALA A 9 5.25 35.23 -63.37
C ALA A 9 5.55 33.85 -63.99
N GLY A 10 6.83 33.49 -64.09
CA GLY A 10 7.33 32.28 -64.71
C GLY A 10 7.67 31.19 -63.71
N LEU A 11 7.25 29.96 -64.00
CA LEU A 11 7.70 28.75 -63.33
C LEU A 11 9.14 28.45 -63.80
N LEU A 12 10.08 28.31 -62.88
CA LEU A 12 11.38 27.71 -63.15
C LEU A 12 11.23 26.18 -63.18
N THR A 13 11.35 25.59 -64.37
CA THR A 13 11.39 24.14 -64.52
C THR A 13 12.83 23.71 -64.72
N ILE A 14 13.36 22.89 -63.85
CA ILE A 14 14.69 22.28 -63.92
C ILE A 14 14.44 20.78 -64.26
N ALA A 15 15.06 20.30 -65.36
CA ALA A 15 14.84 18.92 -65.84
C ALA A 15 15.59 17.87 -64.99
N ASP A 16 16.63 18.30 -64.29
CA ASP A 16 17.49 17.47 -63.43
C ASP A 16 17.52 18.06 -61.98
N ASP A 17 18.57 17.87 -61.26
CA ASP A 17 18.71 18.27 -59.84
C ASP A 17 18.92 19.80 -59.67
N LEU A 18 18.38 20.36 -58.60
CA LEU A 18 18.77 21.67 -58.09
C LEU A 18 19.88 21.50 -57.05
N VAL A 19 21.08 21.81 -57.39
CA VAL A 19 22.21 21.85 -56.47
C VAL A 19 22.46 23.28 -56.02
N ILE A 20 22.35 23.53 -54.74
CA ILE A 20 22.79 24.79 -54.13
C ILE A 20 24.22 24.63 -53.58
N LYS A 21 24.99 25.72 -53.54
CA LYS A 21 26.35 25.70 -52.99
C LYS A 21 26.37 25.29 -51.54
N ASP A 22 27.49 24.80 -51.04
CA ASP A 22 27.73 24.56 -49.62
C ASP A 22 27.37 25.81 -48.81
N ALA A 23 26.69 25.61 -47.68
CA ALA A 23 26.11 26.67 -46.86
C ALA A 23 25.14 27.59 -47.64
N GLY A 24 24.46 27.04 -48.66
CA GLY A 24 23.42 27.75 -49.41
C GLY A 24 22.08 27.77 -48.68
N THR A 25 21.24 28.72 -49.10
CA THR A 25 19.91 28.97 -48.49
C THR A 25 18.79 28.95 -49.53
N ILE A 26 17.57 28.64 -49.11
CA ILE A 26 16.34 28.74 -49.88
C ILE A 26 15.37 29.60 -49.05
N GLY A 27 14.80 30.64 -49.66
CA GLY A 27 13.93 31.55 -48.94
C GLY A 27 12.96 32.31 -49.83
N SER A 28 12.23 33.23 -49.26
CA SER A 28 11.37 34.19 -49.93
C SER A 28 12.10 35.54 -50.19
N ALA A 29 11.46 36.47 -50.83
CA ALA A 29 12.06 37.81 -51.07
C ALA A 29 12.35 38.58 -49.76
N SER A 30 11.57 38.36 -48.74
CA SER A 30 11.71 39.02 -47.43
C SER A 30 12.45 38.18 -46.38
N ASP A 31 12.64 36.88 -46.64
CA ASP A 31 13.34 35.95 -45.77
C ASP A 31 14.16 34.98 -46.67
N THR A 32 15.38 35.35 -46.94
CA THR A 32 16.19 34.66 -47.94
C THR A 32 16.87 33.39 -47.41
N ASP A 33 16.80 33.09 -46.12
CA ASP A 33 17.45 31.97 -45.45
C ASP A 33 16.52 31.14 -44.58
N ALA A 34 15.22 31.12 -44.91
CA ALA A 34 14.20 30.32 -44.21
C ALA A 34 14.59 28.85 -44.12
N ILE A 35 15.29 28.32 -45.11
CA ILE A 35 15.88 26.98 -45.10
C ILE A 35 17.37 27.11 -45.46
N SER A 36 18.28 26.61 -44.63
CA SER A 36 19.68 26.52 -44.91
C SER A 36 20.19 25.08 -44.98
N ILE A 37 21.16 24.79 -45.83
CA ILE A 37 21.76 23.46 -45.91
C ILE A 37 23.27 23.62 -45.67
N SER A 38 23.77 23.00 -44.60
CA SER A 38 25.20 23.01 -44.26
C SER A 38 26.03 22.22 -45.27
N SER A 39 27.34 22.37 -45.25
CA SER A 39 28.28 21.56 -46.05
C SER A 39 28.21 20.05 -45.69
N GLY A 40 27.73 19.68 -44.52
CA GLY A 40 27.49 18.32 -44.07
C GLY A 40 26.08 17.79 -44.37
N GLY A 41 25.25 18.55 -45.12
CA GLY A 41 23.91 18.13 -45.54
C GLY A 41 22.82 18.31 -44.45
N VAL A 42 23.13 19.00 -43.34
CA VAL A 42 22.11 19.30 -42.33
C VAL A 42 21.16 20.38 -42.85
N VAL A 43 19.85 20.09 -42.89
CA VAL A 43 18.78 21.04 -43.22
C VAL A 43 18.31 21.72 -41.93
N ASN A 44 18.39 23.06 -41.92
CA ASN A 44 17.91 23.89 -40.80
C ASN A 44 16.79 24.82 -41.28
N ILE A 45 15.70 24.85 -40.53
CA ILE A 45 14.58 25.78 -40.70
C ILE A 45 14.70 26.82 -39.58
N SER A 46 14.97 28.09 -39.96
CA SER A 46 15.32 29.17 -39.03
C SER A 46 14.10 29.88 -38.42
N ALA A 47 12.91 29.69 -38.97
CA ALA A 47 11.70 30.34 -38.47
C ALA A 47 11.39 29.91 -37.02
N THR A 48 11.03 30.88 -36.17
CA THR A 48 10.72 30.67 -34.75
C THR A 48 9.21 30.70 -34.45
N THR A 49 8.37 30.51 -35.44
CA THR A 49 6.91 30.51 -35.32
C THR A 49 6.48 29.34 -34.44
N ALA A 50 5.81 29.63 -33.32
CA ALA A 50 5.27 28.60 -32.44
C ALA A 50 4.13 27.80 -33.11
N SER A 51 4.09 26.49 -32.87
CA SER A 51 2.99 25.64 -33.30
C SER A 51 1.90 25.65 -32.26
N THR A 52 0.70 26.10 -32.62
CA THR A 52 -0.50 26.07 -31.75
C THR A 52 -1.54 25.06 -32.22
N ASN A 53 -1.43 24.60 -33.48
CA ASN A 53 -2.32 23.60 -34.10
C ASN A 53 -1.60 22.94 -35.29
N ALA A 54 -2.28 22.05 -36.00
CA ALA A 54 -1.72 21.29 -37.12
C ALA A 54 -1.36 22.12 -38.37
N THR A 55 -1.77 23.40 -38.43
CA THR A 55 -1.54 24.29 -39.56
C THR A 55 -0.66 25.48 -39.24
N SER A 56 -0.04 25.51 -38.06
CA SER A 56 0.85 26.55 -37.58
C SER A 56 2.22 25.99 -37.16
N GLY A 57 3.25 26.82 -37.23
CA GLY A 57 4.61 26.44 -36.85
C GLY A 57 5.62 26.83 -37.95
N ALA A 58 6.90 26.69 -37.68
CA ALA A 58 8.00 26.92 -38.62
C ALA A 58 7.98 25.89 -39.78
N LEU A 59 7.55 24.67 -39.51
CA LEU A 59 7.33 23.63 -40.50
C LEU A 59 5.93 23.06 -40.33
N THR A 60 5.13 23.05 -41.40
CA THR A 60 3.83 22.39 -41.44
C THR A 60 3.85 21.26 -42.47
N VAL A 61 3.38 20.06 -42.07
CA VAL A 61 3.33 18.90 -42.94
C VAL A 61 1.86 18.46 -43.03
N ALA A 62 1.25 18.60 -44.19
CA ALA A 62 -0.17 18.26 -44.38
C ALA A 62 -0.48 16.74 -44.36
N GLY A 63 0.54 15.92 -44.60
CA GLY A 63 0.46 14.46 -44.49
C GLY A 63 1.25 13.95 -43.31
N GLY A 64 1.64 12.68 -43.36
CA GLY A 64 2.52 12.07 -42.34
C GLY A 64 3.98 12.52 -42.49
N ALA A 65 4.71 12.52 -41.37
CA ALA A 65 6.14 12.66 -41.33
C ALA A 65 6.77 11.34 -40.84
N GLY A 66 7.70 10.78 -41.62
CA GLY A 66 8.47 9.59 -41.20
C GLY A 66 9.86 9.99 -40.74
N VAL A 67 10.26 9.53 -39.56
CA VAL A 67 11.60 9.68 -38.99
C VAL A 67 12.19 8.29 -38.80
N ALA A 68 13.25 7.96 -39.54
CA ALA A 68 13.80 6.60 -39.55
C ALA A 68 14.64 6.25 -38.31
N ALA A 69 15.09 7.24 -37.56
CA ALA A 69 15.88 7.06 -36.35
C ALA A 69 15.22 7.81 -35.16
N ASP A 70 15.91 8.74 -34.57
CA ASP A 70 15.44 9.42 -33.37
C ASP A 70 14.67 10.71 -33.67
N LEU A 71 13.62 10.99 -32.94
CA LEU A 71 12.95 12.28 -32.84
C LEU A 71 13.23 12.90 -31.48
N SER A 72 13.97 14.03 -31.47
CA SER A 72 14.21 14.83 -30.26
C SER A 72 13.30 16.05 -30.23
N VAL A 73 12.50 16.22 -29.21
CA VAL A 73 11.62 17.36 -29.00
C VAL A 73 12.15 18.15 -27.80
N GLY A 74 12.52 19.41 -28.01
CA GLY A 74 13.18 20.25 -26.99
C GLY A 74 12.22 20.90 -25.99
N ASP A 75 10.91 20.89 -26.25
CA ASP A 75 9.87 21.46 -25.39
C ASP A 75 8.69 20.48 -25.37
N ASP A 76 7.51 20.83 -25.89
CA ASP A 76 6.30 20.01 -25.82
C ASP A 76 6.09 19.13 -27.05
N LEU A 77 5.70 17.87 -26.86
CA LEU A 77 5.05 17.03 -27.89
C LEU A 77 3.53 17.08 -27.67
N ARG A 78 2.82 17.68 -28.61
CA ARG A 78 1.35 17.82 -28.55
C ARG A 78 0.64 16.90 -29.54
N LEU A 79 -0.13 15.96 -29.02
CA LEU A 79 -1.08 15.14 -29.78
C LEU A 79 -2.47 15.75 -29.56
N ILE A 80 -3.00 16.49 -30.54
CA ILE A 80 -4.12 17.42 -30.36
C ILE A 80 -5.49 16.84 -30.74
N SER A 81 -5.55 15.61 -31.23
CA SER A 81 -6.81 14.96 -31.57
C SER A 81 -7.42 14.30 -30.33
N ASP A 82 -8.74 14.41 -30.13
CA ASP A 82 -9.46 13.55 -29.22
C ASP A 82 -9.35 12.08 -29.71
N GLY A 83 -8.96 11.18 -28.82
CA GLY A 83 -8.60 9.83 -29.22
C GLY A 83 -7.22 9.71 -29.85
N ALA A 84 -6.32 10.70 -29.68
CA ALA A 84 -4.94 10.60 -30.12
C ALA A 84 -4.23 9.39 -29.50
N ILE A 85 -3.45 8.67 -30.30
CA ILE A 85 -2.77 7.43 -29.92
C ILE A 85 -1.27 7.60 -30.06
N LEU A 86 -0.52 7.24 -29.03
CA LEU A 86 0.91 6.98 -29.11
C LEU A 86 1.10 5.46 -29.14
N SER A 87 1.53 4.93 -30.27
CA SER A 87 1.70 3.48 -30.49
C SER A 87 3.15 3.07 -30.35
N PHE A 88 3.38 1.89 -29.79
CA PHE A 88 4.67 1.27 -29.59
C PHE A 88 4.69 -0.12 -30.21
N GLY A 89 5.88 -0.54 -30.70
CA GLY A 89 6.06 -1.82 -31.38
C GLY A 89 5.91 -1.69 -32.91
N ALA A 90 6.44 -2.67 -33.65
CA ALA A 90 6.39 -2.68 -35.12
C ALA A 90 4.97 -2.87 -35.65
N ASP A 91 4.13 -3.54 -34.91
CA ASP A 91 2.71 -3.79 -35.20
C ASP A 91 1.77 -2.82 -34.48
N GLY A 92 2.32 -1.93 -33.61
CA GLY A 92 1.55 -0.93 -32.89
C GLY A 92 0.57 -1.51 -31.86
N ASP A 93 0.86 -2.70 -31.34
CA ASP A 93 -0.02 -3.45 -30.45
C ASP A 93 -0.13 -2.86 -29.04
N ILE A 94 0.88 -2.10 -28.58
CA ILE A 94 0.84 -1.37 -27.30
C ILE A 94 0.58 0.11 -27.55
N THR A 95 -0.40 0.66 -26.87
CA THR A 95 -0.82 2.06 -27.06
C THR A 95 -1.01 2.80 -25.75
N VAL A 96 -0.73 4.12 -25.78
CA VAL A 96 -1.26 5.10 -24.82
C VAL A 96 -2.22 6.01 -25.59
N THR A 97 -3.48 6.00 -25.21
CA THR A 97 -4.58 6.69 -25.91
C THR A 97 -5.14 7.80 -25.04
N HIS A 98 -5.32 8.98 -25.60
CA HIS A 98 -6.13 10.03 -24.97
C HIS A 98 -7.61 9.62 -25.02
N SER A 99 -8.21 9.48 -23.85
CA SER A 99 -9.67 9.29 -23.72
C SER A 99 -10.29 10.63 -23.38
N ALA A 100 -11.07 11.17 -24.30
CA ALA A 100 -11.63 12.52 -24.19
C ALA A 100 -12.30 12.75 -22.83
N ASP A 101 -11.94 13.86 -22.18
CA ASP A 101 -12.46 14.31 -20.87
C ASP A 101 -12.23 13.35 -19.68
N THR A 102 -11.56 12.20 -19.88
CA THR A 102 -11.39 11.18 -18.83
C THR A 102 -9.94 10.87 -18.46
N GLY A 103 -8.98 10.98 -19.39
CA GLY A 103 -7.56 10.76 -19.08
C GLY A 103 -6.77 9.99 -20.13
N LEU A 104 -5.80 9.22 -19.67
CA LEU A 104 -4.98 8.35 -20.51
C LEU A 104 -5.30 6.87 -20.22
N ALA A 105 -5.50 6.10 -21.28
CA ALA A 105 -5.68 4.67 -21.21
C ALA A 105 -4.51 3.94 -21.88
N THR A 106 -4.06 2.83 -21.32
CA THR A 106 -3.11 1.90 -21.98
C THR A 106 -3.75 0.52 -22.10
N ASN A 107 -3.51 -0.15 -23.21
CA ASN A 107 -3.95 -1.53 -23.41
C ASN A 107 -2.90 -2.57 -22.96
N GLY A 108 -1.73 -2.13 -22.52
CA GLY A 108 -0.66 -2.98 -22.02
C GLY A 108 -0.39 -2.78 -20.52
N THR A 109 0.61 -3.51 -20.02
CA THR A 109 1.07 -3.38 -18.64
C THR A 109 1.86 -2.09 -18.45
N PHE A 110 1.54 -1.34 -17.41
CA PHE A 110 2.37 -0.22 -16.97
C PHE A 110 3.40 -0.72 -15.95
N THR A 111 4.69 -0.65 -16.31
CA THR A 111 5.79 -1.06 -15.43
C THR A 111 6.62 0.16 -15.04
N GLY A 112 6.79 0.38 -13.76
CA GLY A 112 7.59 1.50 -13.22
C GLY A 112 8.24 1.12 -11.89
N THR A 113 9.25 1.88 -11.47
CA THR A 113 9.87 1.73 -10.14
C THR A 113 8.98 2.24 -9.01
N SER A 114 8.13 3.21 -9.30
CA SER A 114 7.09 3.70 -8.39
C SER A 114 5.91 4.25 -9.18
N LEU A 115 4.72 4.13 -8.61
CA LEU A 115 3.49 4.74 -9.11
C LEU A 115 2.87 5.56 -7.98
N ILE A 116 2.72 6.87 -8.16
CA ILE A 116 2.21 7.79 -7.15
C ILE A 116 0.82 8.27 -7.57
N ALA A 117 -0.19 7.97 -6.76
CA ALA A 117 -1.52 8.58 -6.88
C ALA A 117 -1.66 9.70 -5.83
N THR A 118 -2.02 10.90 -6.27
CA THR A 118 -2.19 12.05 -5.37
C THR A 118 -3.52 12.02 -4.64
N THR A 119 -4.49 11.27 -5.13
CA THR A 119 -5.83 11.17 -4.54
C THR A 119 -6.20 9.71 -4.28
N SER A 120 -6.33 8.87 -5.30
CA SER A 120 -6.75 7.48 -5.15
C SER A 120 -6.34 6.61 -6.34
N PHE A 121 -6.19 5.31 -6.10
CA PHE A 121 -6.23 4.27 -7.12
C PHE A 121 -7.63 3.69 -7.14
N LEU A 122 -8.33 3.82 -8.26
CA LEU A 122 -9.70 3.36 -8.42
C LEU A 122 -9.75 2.17 -9.38
N PRO A 123 -10.47 1.09 -9.05
CA PRO A 123 -10.82 0.07 -10.03
C PRO A 123 -11.84 0.63 -11.04
N ASP A 124 -11.94 0.01 -12.19
CA ASP A 124 -12.88 0.39 -13.26
C ASP A 124 -14.35 0.12 -12.91
N ALA A 125 -14.58 -0.80 -11.97
CA ALA A 125 -15.90 -1.15 -11.47
C ALA A 125 -15.83 -1.67 -10.03
N ASN A 126 -16.97 -1.77 -9.36
CA ASN A 126 -17.08 -2.40 -8.05
C ASN A 126 -16.70 -3.90 -8.14
N GLY A 127 -15.64 -4.28 -7.42
CA GLY A 127 -15.06 -5.64 -7.48
C GLY A 127 -14.28 -5.92 -8.77
N GLY A 128 -13.90 -4.89 -9.54
CA GLY A 128 -13.29 -5.03 -10.87
C GLY A 128 -11.80 -5.35 -10.87
N ALA A 129 -11.02 -4.86 -9.92
CA ALA A 129 -9.57 -5.04 -9.90
C ALA A 129 -9.05 -5.64 -8.58
N ASP A 130 -8.18 -6.61 -8.69
CA ASP A 130 -7.48 -7.22 -7.56
C ASP A 130 -6.15 -6.51 -7.28
N ILE A 131 -5.72 -6.54 -6.02
CA ILE A 131 -4.37 -6.16 -5.61
C ILE A 131 -3.54 -7.43 -5.49
N GLY A 132 -2.67 -7.67 -6.47
CA GLY A 132 -1.88 -8.90 -6.59
C GLY A 132 -2.62 -10.04 -7.27
N THR A 133 -2.01 -11.21 -7.25
CA THR A 133 -2.56 -12.46 -7.81
C THR A 133 -2.21 -13.63 -6.89
N THR A 134 -2.73 -14.83 -7.18
CA THR A 134 -2.38 -16.06 -6.42
C THR A 134 -0.90 -16.42 -6.51
N SER A 135 -0.18 -15.92 -7.52
CA SER A 135 1.23 -16.20 -7.77
C SER A 135 2.16 -15.03 -7.48
N LEU A 136 1.63 -13.80 -7.44
CA LEU A 136 2.37 -12.55 -7.26
C LEU A 136 1.68 -11.73 -6.16
N GLY A 137 2.13 -11.88 -4.93
CA GLY A 137 1.66 -11.11 -3.78
C GLY A 137 2.40 -9.78 -3.65
N PHE A 138 1.80 -8.85 -2.93
CA PHE A 138 2.50 -7.67 -2.44
C PHE A 138 3.46 -8.07 -1.30
N GLY A 139 4.52 -7.29 -1.11
CA GLY A 139 5.32 -7.31 0.10
C GLY A 139 4.52 -6.76 1.29
N ASP A 140 5.00 -5.68 1.88
CA ASP A 140 4.30 -5.02 2.97
C ASP A 140 3.29 -3.99 2.46
N VAL A 141 2.20 -3.80 3.21
CA VAL A 141 1.23 -2.72 3.01
C VAL A 141 1.30 -1.81 4.24
N PHE A 142 1.72 -0.55 4.04
CA PHE A 142 1.81 0.45 5.09
C PHE A 142 0.55 1.31 5.07
N ILE A 143 -0.23 1.22 6.13
CA ILE A 143 -1.39 2.07 6.37
C ILE A 143 -0.99 3.06 7.46
N ALA A 144 -1.23 4.35 7.25
CA ALA A 144 -0.94 5.36 8.25
C ALA A 144 -1.84 5.19 9.48
N ASP A 145 -1.38 5.70 10.62
CA ASP A 145 -2.11 5.70 11.89
C ASP A 145 -3.51 6.32 11.72
N ASP A 146 -4.49 5.81 12.43
CA ASP A 146 -5.90 6.21 12.39
C ASP A 146 -6.55 6.09 11.01
N LYS A 147 -6.00 5.23 10.15
CA LYS A 147 -6.60 4.89 8.87
C LYS A 147 -7.14 3.46 8.91
N LYS A 148 -8.20 3.24 8.14
CA LYS A 148 -8.99 2.00 8.18
C LYS A 148 -8.84 1.22 6.89
N ILE A 149 -8.79 -0.11 7.01
CA ILE A 149 -9.18 -1.01 5.92
C ILE A 149 -10.68 -1.22 6.07
N GLN A 150 -11.44 -0.84 5.05
CA GLN A 150 -12.90 -0.87 5.06
C GLN A 150 -13.42 -1.96 4.12
N PHE A 151 -14.45 -2.67 4.53
CA PHE A 151 -15.08 -3.75 3.77
C PHE A 151 -16.57 -3.46 3.56
N GLY A 152 -17.07 -3.85 2.39
CA GLY A 152 -18.46 -3.65 2.00
C GLY A 152 -18.70 -2.29 1.32
N ASN A 153 -19.78 -2.19 0.56
CA ASN A 153 -20.13 -0.96 -0.17
C ASN A 153 -20.47 0.19 0.78
N ASP A 154 -21.03 -0.13 1.95
CA ASP A 154 -21.44 0.84 2.97
C ASP A 154 -20.39 0.97 4.10
N GLN A 155 -19.18 0.39 3.89
CA GLN A 155 -18.08 0.35 4.86
C GLN A 155 -18.49 -0.24 6.23
N ASP A 156 -19.28 -1.30 6.20
CA ASP A 156 -19.89 -1.92 7.36
C ASP A 156 -18.88 -2.54 8.33
N ALA A 157 -17.75 -3.06 7.82
CA ALA A 157 -16.71 -3.64 8.64
C ALA A 157 -15.37 -2.95 8.43
N THR A 158 -14.60 -2.79 9.52
CA THR A 158 -13.31 -2.09 9.50
C THR A 158 -12.25 -2.85 10.29
N ILE A 159 -10.98 -2.70 9.85
CA ILE A 159 -9.78 -3.00 10.62
C ILE A 159 -8.98 -1.72 10.76
N GLU A 160 -8.61 -1.35 11.98
CA GLU A 160 -7.95 -0.11 12.32
C GLU A 160 -6.94 -0.33 13.44
N TYR A 161 -5.77 0.30 13.37
CA TYR A 161 -4.91 0.49 14.51
C TYR A 161 -5.19 1.88 15.08
N ASP A 162 -5.67 1.94 16.32
CA ASP A 162 -6.03 3.17 17.04
C ASP A 162 -4.88 3.51 18.01
N GLU A 163 -4.07 4.50 17.64
CA GLU A 163 -2.94 4.99 18.43
C GLU A 163 -3.38 6.01 19.51
N ASP A 164 -4.42 6.81 19.23
CA ASP A 164 -4.81 7.97 20.04
C ASP A 164 -5.33 7.64 21.45
N GLY A 165 -5.58 6.42 21.78
CA GLY A 165 -6.18 6.08 23.06
C GLY A 165 -5.61 4.86 23.75
N THR A 166 -5.49 3.74 23.09
CA THR A 166 -5.25 2.45 23.76
C THR A 166 -4.31 1.50 23.03
N ASP A 167 -3.64 1.92 21.97
CA ASP A 167 -2.75 1.08 21.13
C ASP A 167 -3.42 -0.26 20.75
N LYS A 168 -4.64 -0.20 20.19
CA LYS A 168 -5.43 -1.38 19.88
C LYS A 168 -5.59 -1.61 18.39
N LEU A 169 -5.44 -2.85 17.96
CA LEU A 169 -5.99 -3.30 16.69
C LEU A 169 -7.50 -3.55 16.88
N SER A 170 -8.32 -2.69 16.32
CA SER A 170 -9.78 -2.77 16.38
C SER A 170 -10.34 -3.43 15.13
N ILE A 171 -11.22 -4.41 15.30
CA ILE A 171 -12.05 -4.99 14.23
C ILE A 171 -13.49 -4.72 14.61
N ALA A 172 -14.20 -3.92 13.83
CA ALA A 172 -15.53 -3.41 14.17
C ALA A 172 -16.53 -3.55 13.02
N GLY A 173 -17.81 -3.41 13.31
CA GLY A 173 -18.92 -3.39 12.37
C GLY A 173 -19.42 -4.76 11.93
N ALA A 174 -18.69 -5.85 12.20
CA ALA A 174 -19.10 -7.21 11.86
C ALA A 174 -18.76 -8.22 12.95
N GLN A 175 -19.37 -9.39 12.90
CA GLN A 175 -18.96 -10.52 13.74
C GLN A 175 -17.62 -11.08 13.23
N VAL A 176 -16.69 -11.33 14.16
CA VAL A 176 -15.41 -11.98 13.84
C VAL A 176 -15.54 -13.48 14.07
N VAL A 177 -15.39 -14.26 13.02
CA VAL A 177 -15.40 -15.72 13.08
C VAL A 177 -14.01 -16.24 12.76
N PHE A 178 -13.38 -16.93 13.71
CA PHE A 178 -12.12 -17.60 13.50
C PHE A 178 -12.37 -19.03 13.01
N GLY A 179 -12.01 -19.34 11.78
CA GLY A 179 -12.18 -20.68 11.19
C GLY A 179 -11.22 -21.74 11.77
N LYS A 180 -10.29 -21.32 12.64
CA LYS A 180 -9.36 -22.19 13.40
C LYS A 180 -9.24 -21.67 14.83
N SER A 181 -8.59 -22.45 15.71
CA SER A 181 -8.36 -22.07 17.11
C SER A 181 -7.64 -20.75 17.26
N VAL A 182 -8.08 -19.95 18.24
CA VAL A 182 -7.39 -18.74 18.71
C VAL A 182 -6.55 -19.12 19.92
N LEU A 183 -5.27 -18.75 19.90
CA LEU A 183 -4.35 -19.01 21.01
C LEU A 183 -4.20 -17.71 21.82
N GLY A 184 -4.65 -17.74 23.08
CA GLY A 184 -4.31 -16.69 24.05
C GLY A 184 -2.86 -16.82 24.49
N SER A 185 -2.16 -15.68 24.60
CA SER A 185 -0.80 -15.66 25.15
C SER A 185 -0.78 -16.23 26.57
N THR A 186 0.23 -17.01 26.92
CA THR A 186 0.28 -17.78 28.17
C THR A 186 1.59 -17.58 28.90
N GLN A 187 1.51 -17.08 30.14
CA GLN A 187 2.66 -17.05 31.06
C GLN A 187 2.86 -18.43 31.67
N THR A 188 4.07 -18.98 31.50
CA THR A 188 4.46 -20.21 32.17
C THR A 188 5.62 -19.93 33.11
N ALA A 189 5.46 -20.23 34.41
CA ALA A 189 6.47 -19.91 35.42
C ALA A 189 6.43 -20.86 36.60
N ASN A 190 7.56 -21.00 37.29
CA ASN A 190 7.61 -21.54 38.66
C ASN A 190 7.18 -20.41 39.60
N ALA A 191 6.32 -20.73 40.55
CA ALA A 191 5.75 -19.78 41.51
C ALA A 191 6.09 -20.19 42.95
N THR A 192 6.54 -19.21 43.73
CA THR A 192 6.80 -19.34 45.18
C THR A 192 6.78 -17.94 45.82
N GLY A 193 6.24 -17.84 47.03
CA GLY A 193 6.11 -16.54 47.70
C GLY A 193 5.25 -15.56 46.90
N ASN A 194 5.64 -14.30 46.88
CA ASN A 194 4.96 -13.25 46.13
C ASN A 194 5.17 -13.45 44.64
N THR A 195 4.09 -13.70 43.90
CA THR A 195 4.07 -13.98 42.47
C THR A 195 3.12 -12.97 41.78
N ALA A 196 3.62 -12.20 40.86
CA ALA A 196 2.82 -11.30 40.03
C ALA A 196 2.41 -11.99 38.71
N LEU A 197 1.17 -11.79 38.31
CA LEU A 197 0.67 -12.15 36.99
C LEU A 197 0.79 -10.94 36.05
N ASP A 198 1.43 -11.12 34.91
CA ASP A 198 1.59 -10.07 33.91
C ASP A 198 0.37 -10.06 32.95
N PHE A 199 -0.65 -9.30 33.30
CA PHE A 199 -1.87 -9.17 32.53
C PHE A 199 -1.67 -8.32 31.26
N ALA A 200 -0.65 -7.48 31.17
CA ALA A 200 -0.35 -6.72 29.96
C ALA A 200 0.06 -7.64 28.79
N THR A 201 0.78 -8.69 29.11
CA THR A 201 1.36 -9.58 28.08
C THR A 201 0.58 -10.87 27.88
N TYR A 202 -0.05 -11.39 28.95
CA TYR A 202 -0.61 -12.73 28.93
C TYR A 202 -2.09 -12.76 29.26
N GLN A 203 -2.79 -13.65 28.58
CA GLN A 203 -4.20 -13.95 28.81
C GLN A 203 -4.39 -15.18 29.73
N ASN A 204 -3.47 -16.13 29.73
CA ASN A 204 -3.53 -17.32 30.55
C ASN A 204 -2.25 -17.47 31.38
N PHE A 205 -2.36 -18.14 32.53
CA PHE A 205 -1.27 -18.28 33.47
C PHE A 205 -1.13 -19.75 33.88
N LEU A 206 0.02 -20.36 33.60
CA LEU A 206 0.37 -21.73 33.97
C LEU A 206 1.51 -21.69 34.99
N LEU A 207 1.18 -21.85 36.26
CA LEU A 207 2.12 -21.75 37.36
C LEU A 207 2.42 -23.11 37.96
N THR A 208 3.71 -23.47 38.09
CA THR A 208 4.12 -24.61 38.92
C THR A 208 4.46 -24.10 40.32
N ALA A 209 3.68 -24.46 41.31
CA ALA A 209 3.89 -24.05 42.69
C ALA A 209 5.06 -24.85 43.28
N THR A 210 6.25 -24.24 43.39
CA THR A 210 7.44 -24.83 44.02
C THR A 210 7.57 -24.48 45.51
N GLY A 211 6.67 -23.70 46.05
CA GLY A 211 6.45 -23.32 47.42
C GLY A 211 5.05 -22.77 47.58
N ASN A 212 4.69 -22.28 48.77
CA ASN A 212 3.44 -21.57 48.96
C ASN A 212 3.43 -20.27 48.10
N VAL A 213 2.34 -20.02 47.42
CA VAL A 213 2.18 -18.89 46.45
C VAL A 213 1.26 -17.83 47.02
N THR A 214 1.64 -16.58 46.86
CA THR A 214 0.78 -15.42 47.07
C THR A 214 0.68 -14.65 45.75
N LEU A 215 -0.46 -14.70 45.06
CA LEU A 215 -0.69 -13.82 43.91
C LEU A 215 -0.82 -12.40 44.40
N THR A 216 0.12 -11.55 43.99
CA THR A 216 0.10 -10.12 44.33
C THR A 216 -0.86 -9.38 43.41
N ASN A 217 -1.38 -8.23 43.85
CA ASN A 217 -2.21 -7.37 43.02
C ASN A 217 -1.46 -6.99 41.74
N PRO A 218 -2.03 -7.21 40.55
CA PRO A 218 -1.45 -6.74 39.29
C PRO A 218 -1.64 -5.21 39.16
N SER A 219 -1.02 -4.63 38.14
CA SER A 219 -1.13 -3.21 37.83
C SER A 219 -1.41 -2.95 36.34
N THR A 220 -1.72 -4.00 35.59
CA THR A 220 -1.76 -3.96 34.12
C THR A 220 -2.96 -4.70 33.55
N GLU A 221 -3.91 -5.05 34.41
CA GLU A 221 -5.13 -5.72 33.97
C GLU A 221 -6.03 -4.80 33.15
N THR A 222 -6.72 -5.37 32.16
CA THR A 222 -7.66 -4.62 31.31
C THR A 222 -9.07 -5.13 31.49
N VAL A 223 -10.03 -4.22 31.69
CA VAL A 223 -11.45 -4.55 31.84
C VAL A 223 -11.95 -5.38 30.66
N GLY A 224 -12.62 -6.48 30.95
CA GLY A 224 -13.11 -7.45 29.96
C GLY A 224 -12.09 -8.56 29.63
N GLN A 225 -10.83 -8.47 30.06
CA GLN A 225 -9.88 -9.56 29.94
C GLN A 225 -10.36 -10.79 30.73
N SER A 226 -10.28 -11.95 30.12
CA SER A 226 -10.73 -13.21 30.75
C SER A 226 -9.83 -14.36 30.33
N GLY A 227 -9.72 -15.36 31.17
CA GLY A 227 -8.86 -16.51 30.89
C GLY A 227 -8.80 -17.48 32.08
N PHE A 228 -7.68 -18.16 32.20
CA PHE A 228 -7.47 -19.19 33.23
C PHE A 228 -6.14 -18.99 33.95
N ILE A 229 -6.18 -19.23 35.27
CA ILE A 229 -4.99 -19.43 36.11
C ILE A 229 -4.92 -20.92 36.43
N VAL A 230 -3.93 -21.59 35.92
CA VAL A 230 -3.66 -23.02 36.20
C VAL A 230 -2.53 -23.08 37.21
N ILE A 231 -2.76 -23.78 38.31
CA ILE A 231 -1.73 -24.01 39.34
C ILE A 231 -1.46 -25.52 39.43
N LYS A 232 -0.22 -25.88 39.11
CA LYS A 232 0.28 -27.24 39.25
C LYS A 232 1.10 -27.35 40.51
N GLN A 233 0.84 -28.36 41.34
CA GLN A 233 1.69 -28.73 42.46
C GLN A 233 3.02 -29.24 41.92
N ASP A 234 4.12 -29.01 42.65
CA ASP A 234 5.40 -29.66 42.38
C ASP A 234 5.39 -31.14 42.76
N GLY A 235 6.55 -31.81 42.65
CA GLY A 235 6.70 -33.21 43.03
C GLY A 235 6.54 -33.47 44.54
N THR A 236 6.48 -32.43 45.39
CA THR A 236 6.24 -32.52 46.83
C THR A 236 4.78 -32.41 47.20
N GLY A 237 4.03 -31.50 46.50
CA GLY A 237 2.64 -31.20 46.78
C GLY A 237 2.44 -30.34 48.03
N SER A 238 1.17 -30.18 48.41
CA SER A 238 0.74 -29.43 49.60
C SER A 238 1.11 -27.96 49.61
N ARG A 239 1.31 -27.34 48.42
CA ARG A 239 1.48 -25.90 48.30
C ARG A 239 0.17 -25.18 48.40
N THR A 240 0.16 -24.06 49.10
CA THR A 240 -1.04 -23.23 49.34
C THR A 240 -1.08 -22.03 48.44
N LEU A 241 -2.28 -21.48 48.19
CA LEU A 241 -2.52 -20.26 47.43
C LEU A 241 -3.12 -19.19 48.34
N SER A 242 -2.50 -18.04 48.39
CA SER A 242 -3.08 -16.80 48.92
C SER A 242 -3.20 -15.80 47.75
N ILE A 243 -4.14 -14.87 47.85
CA ILE A 243 -4.45 -13.90 46.82
C ILE A 243 -4.45 -12.48 47.38
N GLY A 244 -4.02 -11.52 46.56
CA GLY A 244 -4.09 -10.10 46.86
C GLY A 244 -5.53 -9.56 46.84
N THR A 245 -5.72 -8.37 47.35
CA THR A 245 -7.04 -7.75 47.57
C THR A 245 -7.84 -7.41 46.30
N GLN A 246 -7.17 -7.38 45.15
CA GLN A 246 -7.83 -7.16 43.85
C GLN A 246 -8.48 -8.41 43.28
N TYR A 247 -8.09 -9.59 43.77
CA TYR A 247 -8.73 -10.85 43.41
C TYR A 247 -9.93 -11.12 44.31
N VAL A 248 -11.12 -11.16 43.73
CA VAL A 248 -12.39 -11.34 44.41
C VAL A 248 -12.94 -12.72 44.15
N THR A 249 -13.17 -13.49 45.18
CA THR A 249 -13.68 -14.88 45.10
C THR A 249 -15.17 -14.96 45.41
N VAL A 250 -15.82 -16.05 45.03
CA VAL A 250 -17.23 -16.30 45.34
C VAL A 250 -17.42 -16.41 46.83
N GLY A 251 -18.23 -15.50 47.40
CA GLY A 251 -18.53 -15.47 48.83
C GLY A 251 -17.34 -15.13 49.73
N ASP A 252 -16.33 -14.46 49.18
CA ASP A 252 -15.09 -14.08 49.87
C ASP A 252 -14.35 -15.31 50.48
N ALA A 253 -14.50 -16.46 49.84
CA ALA A 253 -13.92 -17.71 50.31
C ALA A 253 -12.44 -17.83 49.88
N ALA A 254 -11.56 -18.27 50.81
CA ALA A 254 -10.20 -18.64 50.48
C ALA A 254 -10.14 -19.88 49.59
N TYR A 255 -9.23 -19.92 48.64
CA TYR A 255 -9.03 -21.11 47.81
C TYR A 255 -8.20 -22.18 48.54
N THR A 256 -8.69 -23.41 48.47
CA THR A 256 -7.93 -24.59 48.88
C THR A 256 -7.53 -25.36 47.63
N LEU A 257 -6.25 -25.44 47.38
CA LEU A 257 -5.70 -26.19 46.24
C LEU A 257 -5.66 -27.69 46.58
N SER A 258 -5.65 -28.49 45.52
CA SER A 258 -5.34 -29.94 45.63
C SER A 258 -3.95 -30.14 46.21
N THR A 259 -3.80 -31.10 47.14
CA THR A 259 -2.55 -31.29 47.89
C THR A 259 -1.64 -32.37 47.31
N ALA A 260 -2.13 -33.22 46.42
CA ALA A 260 -1.33 -34.29 45.84
C ALA A 260 -0.16 -33.71 44.98
N ALA A 261 0.96 -34.43 45.01
CA ALA A 261 2.08 -34.10 44.14
C ALA A 261 1.66 -34.11 42.66
N ASN A 262 2.07 -33.09 41.90
CA ASN A 262 1.75 -32.86 40.48
C ASN A 262 0.24 -32.62 40.19
N ALA A 263 -0.63 -32.55 41.18
CA ALA A 263 -2.03 -32.18 40.96
C ALA A 263 -2.14 -30.81 40.27
N ILE A 264 -3.15 -30.66 39.41
CA ILE A 264 -3.39 -29.44 38.62
C ILE A 264 -4.77 -28.93 39.01
N ASP A 265 -4.84 -27.63 39.32
CA ASP A 265 -6.06 -26.91 39.58
C ASP A 265 -6.22 -25.77 38.57
N LEU A 266 -7.45 -25.54 38.11
CA LEU A 266 -7.80 -24.51 37.12
C LEU A 266 -8.78 -23.53 37.73
N ILE A 267 -8.45 -22.23 37.67
CA ILE A 267 -9.23 -21.12 38.19
C ILE A 267 -9.59 -20.21 37.03
N PRO A 268 -10.86 -20.11 36.61
CA PRO A 268 -11.27 -19.13 35.61
C PRO A 268 -11.28 -17.72 36.21
N TYR A 269 -10.99 -16.71 35.39
CA TYR A 269 -11.04 -15.32 35.82
C TYR A 269 -11.68 -14.40 34.78
N VAL A 270 -12.17 -13.25 35.24
CA VAL A 270 -12.54 -12.09 34.41
C VAL A 270 -12.22 -10.80 35.14
N VAL A 271 -11.63 -9.83 34.45
CA VAL A 271 -11.41 -8.47 34.96
C VAL A 271 -12.71 -7.69 34.81
N GLN A 272 -13.35 -7.38 35.94
CA GLN A 272 -14.66 -6.71 35.95
C GLN A 272 -14.51 -5.17 35.97
N ALA A 273 -13.51 -4.67 36.67
CA ALA A 273 -13.18 -3.26 36.78
C ALA A 273 -11.67 -3.12 37.05
N ASP A 274 -11.15 -1.90 36.93
CA ASP A 274 -9.78 -1.59 37.37
C ASP A 274 -9.61 -2.00 38.86
N GLY A 275 -8.59 -2.80 39.12
CA GLY A 275 -8.36 -3.35 40.45
C GLY A 275 -9.37 -4.39 40.92
N VAL A 276 -10.24 -4.93 40.07
CA VAL A 276 -11.26 -5.96 40.44
C VAL A 276 -11.23 -7.14 39.49
N ILE A 277 -10.65 -8.25 39.92
CA ILE A 277 -10.53 -9.50 39.15
C ILE A 277 -11.41 -10.54 39.82
N LEU A 278 -12.53 -10.89 39.18
CA LEU A 278 -13.41 -11.93 39.66
C LEU A 278 -12.80 -13.30 39.33
N LEU A 279 -12.65 -14.13 40.36
CA LEU A 279 -12.20 -15.51 40.24
C LEU A 279 -13.40 -16.43 40.39
N GLY A 280 -13.59 -17.34 39.43
CA GLY A 280 -14.58 -18.40 39.52
C GLY A 280 -14.13 -19.54 40.46
N ASN A 281 -15.03 -20.46 40.78
CA ASN A 281 -14.69 -21.64 41.58
C ASN A 281 -13.61 -22.47 40.89
N PRO A 282 -12.58 -22.93 41.61
CA PRO A 282 -11.54 -23.75 41.03
C PRO A 282 -12.08 -25.15 40.68
N SER A 283 -11.67 -25.65 39.53
CA SER A 283 -11.77 -27.06 39.19
C SER A 283 -10.51 -27.75 39.67
N LEU A 284 -10.64 -28.74 40.53
CA LEU A 284 -9.55 -29.31 41.31
C LEU A 284 -9.13 -30.70 40.80
N ALA A 285 -7.88 -31.04 41.09
CA ALA A 285 -7.34 -32.42 40.99
C ALA A 285 -7.34 -33.01 39.58
N PHE A 286 -7.09 -32.19 38.55
CA PHE A 286 -6.72 -32.78 37.26
C PHE A 286 -5.40 -33.56 37.41
N ALA A 287 -5.39 -34.81 36.92
CA ALA A 287 -4.24 -35.74 37.02
C ALA A 287 -3.61 -36.04 35.67
#